data_6d7891a2390e41f5a6e51529d496b831
#
_entry.id   6d7891a2390e41f5a6e51529d496b831
#
_cell.length_a   1.000
_cell.length_b   1.000
_cell.length_c   1.000
_cell.angle_alpha   90.00
_cell.angle_beta   90.00
_cell.angle_gamma   90.00
#
_symmetry.space_group_name_H-M   'P 1'
#
loop_
_entity.id
_entity.type
_entity.pdbx_description
1 polymer ?
#
loop_
_entity_poly.entity_id
_entity_poly.type
_entity_poly.pdbx_seq_one_letter_code
_entity_poly.pdbx_strand_id
1 'polypeptide(L)'
;MAAPHALRRGTVMATIISPPQEEREQRALLRHVSWQTYESLLADHADARSPRFTYSEGMLEIMSPSSEHEKLIQVLATIADLVAEEQEIEFQNLGSTTFRRRDLDRGTEPDSCFYIQNVERIRGKKEIDLRVDPPPDLVIEIEITSPAVAKLPVYARLRVPEIWLHDGRAPRILRLSGGQYEDCDRSGVLPSLTRSVLSEFCEQSKTLTTLAWRRMVRTWAKEQPR
;
A
#
# COMPACT_ATOMS: atom_id res chain seq x y z
N MET A 1 -29.08 42.29 -42.07
CA MET A 1 -28.88 42.04 -40.59
C MET A 1 -29.16 40.54 -40.35
N ALA A 2 -28.12 39.76 -40.20
CA ALA A 2 -28.20 38.33 -39.92
C ALA A 2 -27.91 38.09 -38.45
N ALA A 3 -28.77 37.32 -37.75
CA ALA A 3 -28.65 36.95 -36.36
C ALA A 3 -27.62 35.84 -36.18
N PRO A 4 -26.86 35.81 -35.09
CA PRO A 4 -25.86 34.76 -34.85
C PRO A 4 -26.53 33.47 -34.38
N HIS A 5 -26.16 32.34 -34.99
CA HIS A 5 -26.48 30.99 -34.54
C HIS A 5 -25.81 30.70 -33.21
N ALA A 6 -26.59 30.51 -32.15
CA ALA A 6 -26.13 29.99 -30.87
C ALA A 6 -25.90 28.46 -31.00
N LEU A 7 -24.66 28.05 -30.92
CA LEU A 7 -24.26 26.65 -30.74
C LEU A 7 -24.76 26.14 -29.39
N ARG A 8 -25.75 25.27 -29.42
CA ARG A 8 -26.17 24.51 -28.22
C ARG A 8 -25.05 23.53 -27.87
N ARG A 9 -24.40 23.76 -26.72
CA ARG A 9 -23.51 22.75 -26.11
C ARG A 9 -24.39 21.59 -25.61
N GLY A 10 -24.33 20.48 -26.31
CA GLY A 10 -24.92 19.21 -25.86
C GLY A 10 -24.17 18.69 -24.64
N THR A 11 -24.88 18.62 -23.54
CA THR A 11 -24.38 17.91 -22.35
C THR A 11 -24.44 16.42 -22.65
N VAL A 12 -23.31 15.76 -22.82
CA VAL A 12 -23.23 14.31 -22.90
C VAL A 12 -23.38 13.79 -21.48
N MET A 13 -24.58 13.33 -21.13
CA MET A 13 -24.80 12.54 -19.91
C MET A 13 -24.51 11.08 -20.25
N ALA A 14 -23.36 10.57 -19.86
CA ALA A 14 -23.10 9.14 -19.85
C ALA A 14 -23.61 8.57 -18.52
N THR A 15 -24.80 7.96 -18.53
CA THR A 15 -25.25 7.15 -17.39
C THR A 15 -24.64 5.78 -17.54
N ILE A 16 -23.58 5.50 -16.79
CA ILE A 16 -23.04 4.13 -16.66
C ILE A 16 -23.94 3.43 -15.63
N ILE A 17 -24.90 2.64 -16.10
CA ILE A 17 -25.64 1.69 -15.26
C ILE A 17 -24.82 0.41 -15.29
N SER A 18 -23.87 0.27 -14.35
CA SER A 18 -23.28 -1.02 -14.09
C SER A 18 -24.23 -1.81 -13.19
N PRO A 19 -24.53 -3.10 -13.50
CA PRO A 19 -25.21 -3.97 -12.54
C PRO A 19 -24.36 -4.05 -11.26
N PRO A 20 -24.93 -4.39 -10.08
CA PRO A 20 -24.18 -4.58 -8.87
C PRO A 20 -23.13 -5.68 -9.12
N GLN A 21 -21.92 -5.28 -9.44
CA GLN A 21 -20.78 -6.17 -9.44
C GLN A 21 -20.47 -6.47 -7.99
N GLU A 22 -20.30 -7.76 -7.68
CA GLU A 22 -19.55 -8.15 -6.49
C GLU A 22 -18.35 -7.23 -6.37
N GLU A 23 -18.08 -6.72 -5.17
CA GLU A 23 -17.00 -5.77 -4.88
C GLU A 23 -15.62 -6.42 -5.12
N ARG A 24 -15.25 -6.59 -6.38
CA ARG A 24 -13.93 -7.10 -6.78
C ARG A 24 -12.98 -5.94 -7.02
N GLU A 25 -11.72 -6.17 -6.76
CA GLU A 25 -10.68 -5.25 -7.21
C GLU A 25 -10.82 -4.94 -8.69
N GLN A 26 -10.75 -3.67 -9.03
CA GLN A 26 -10.73 -3.23 -10.42
C GLN A 26 -9.32 -2.77 -10.77
N ARG A 27 -8.80 -3.27 -11.89
CA ARG A 27 -7.47 -2.93 -12.38
C ARG A 27 -7.53 -2.53 -13.84
N ALA A 28 -6.80 -1.46 -14.19
CA ALA A 28 -6.57 -1.05 -15.56
C ALA A 28 -5.06 -0.93 -15.79
N LEU A 29 -4.56 -1.50 -16.90
CA LEU A 29 -3.17 -1.37 -17.31
C LEU A 29 -3.08 -0.47 -18.54
N LEU A 30 -2.34 0.61 -18.43
CA LEU A 30 -1.98 1.48 -19.54
C LEU A 30 -0.50 1.24 -19.90
N ARG A 31 -0.20 1.25 -21.20
CA ARG A 31 1.16 1.10 -21.74
C ARG A 31 1.59 2.37 -22.44
N HIS A 32 2.89 2.56 -22.56
CA HIS A 32 3.49 3.74 -23.21
C HIS A 32 3.07 5.06 -22.52
N VAL A 33 2.84 5.02 -21.21
CA VAL A 33 2.52 6.18 -20.41
C VAL A 33 3.81 6.94 -20.10
N SER A 34 3.86 8.24 -20.40
CA SER A 34 5.00 9.07 -20.04
C SER A 34 5.01 9.35 -18.53
N TRP A 35 6.21 9.60 -17.96
CA TRP A 35 6.32 10.07 -16.57
C TRP A 35 5.46 11.31 -16.31
N GLN A 36 5.41 12.25 -17.26
CA GLN A 36 4.59 13.47 -17.13
C GLN A 36 3.10 13.16 -17.01
N THR A 37 2.60 12.20 -17.78
CA THR A 37 1.19 11.74 -17.69
C THR A 37 0.92 11.11 -16.33
N TYR A 38 1.84 10.27 -15.82
CA TYR A 38 1.73 9.69 -14.48
C TYR A 38 1.68 10.77 -13.39
N GLU A 39 2.58 11.77 -13.43
CA GLU A 39 2.56 12.88 -12.47
C GLU A 39 1.27 13.71 -12.53
N SER A 40 0.74 13.93 -13.73
CA SER A 40 -0.54 14.65 -13.91
C SER A 40 -1.69 13.89 -13.27
N LEU A 41 -1.75 12.56 -13.47
CA LEU A 41 -2.79 11.71 -12.85
C LEU A 41 -2.68 11.71 -11.32
N LEU A 42 -1.48 11.64 -10.76
CA LEU A 42 -1.28 11.76 -9.32
C LEU A 42 -1.76 13.12 -8.78
N ALA A 43 -1.47 14.20 -9.48
CA ALA A 43 -1.89 15.54 -9.09
C ALA A 43 -3.42 15.69 -9.13
N ASP A 44 -4.08 15.15 -10.16
CA ASP A 44 -5.53 15.17 -10.29
C ASP A 44 -6.26 14.34 -9.21
N HIS A 45 -5.55 13.40 -8.56
CA HIS A 45 -6.07 12.50 -7.53
C HIS A 45 -5.43 12.70 -6.15
N ALA A 46 -4.73 13.80 -5.92
CA ALA A 46 -3.95 14.06 -4.70
C ALA A 46 -4.74 13.93 -3.39
N ASP A 47 -6.03 14.27 -3.42
CA ASP A 47 -6.92 14.21 -2.25
C ASP A 47 -7.75 12.90 -2.19
N ALA A 48 -7.58 12.01 -3.18
CA ALA A 48 -8.36 10.78 -3.29
C ALA A 48 -7.59 9.59 -2.69
N ARG A 49 -8.29 8.73 -1.92
CA ARG A 49 -7.71 7.47 -1.40
C ARG A 49 -7.72 6.34 -2.42
N SER A 50 -8.44 6.49 -3.50
CA SER A 50 -8.59 5.53 -4.60
C SER A 50 -8.88 6.31 -5.89
N PRO A 51 -8.41 5.85 -7.05
CA PRO A 51 -7.59 4.64 -7.24
C PRO A 51 -6.13 4.81 -6.78
N ARG A 52 -5.40 3.70 -6.66
CA ARG A 52 -3.95 3.64 -6.42
C ARG A 52 -3.21 3.47 -7.73
N PHE A 53 -2.01 4.03 -7.80
CA PHE A 53 -1.20 4.04 -9.01
C PHE A 53 0.13 3.30 -8.79
N THR A 54 0.48 2.43 -9.75
CA THR A 54 1.82 1.83 -9.81
C THR A 54 2.39 2.05 -11.21
N TYR A 55 3.53 2.72 -11.27
CA TYR A 55 4.22 3.07 -12.51
C TYR A 55 5.60 2.41 -12.60
N SER A 56 5.88 1.80 -13.74
CA SER A 56 7.14 1.14 -14.01
C SER A 56 7.46 1.21 -15.52
N GLU A 57 8.47 2.01 -15.90
CA GLU A 57 9.01 2.05 -17.28
C GLU A 57 7.92 2.18 -18.36
N GLY A 58 7.04 3.16 -18.22
CA GLY A 58 5.97 3.41 -19.18
C GLY A 58 4.74 2.50 -19.05
N MET A 59 4.72 1.61 -18.08
CA MET A 59 3.52 0.86 -17.69
C MET A 59 2.88 1.51 -16.47
N LEU A 60 1.59 1.80 -16.52
CA LEU A 60 0.82 2.35 -15.41
C LEU A 60 -0.34 1.42 -15.09
N GLU A 61 -0.34 0.89 -13.89
CA GLU A 61 -1.49 0.21 -13.31
C GLU A 61 -2.29 1.20 -12.46
N ILE A 62 -3.60 1.19 -12.64
CA ILE A 62 -4.58 1.93 -11.86
C ILE A 62 -5.46 0.89 -11.17
N MET A 63 -5.51 0.90 -9.83
CA MET A 63 -6.19 -0.12 -9.04
C MET A 63 -7.16 0.51 -8.04
N SER A 64 -8.40 0.03 -8.03
CA SER A 64 -9.39 0.34 -7.00
C SER A 64 -9.56 -0.89 -6.11
N PRO A 65 -9.25 -0.81 -4.81
CA PRO A 65 -9.31 -1.95 -3.90
C PRO A 65 -10.75 -2.37 -3.62
N SER A 66 -10.96 -3.66 -3.34
CA SER A 66 -12.21 -4.18 -2.82
C SER A 66 -12.34 -3.96 -1.30
N SER A 67 -13.53 -4.17 -0.74
CA SER A 67 -13.73 -4.12 0.71
C SER A 67 -12.94 -5.21 1.45
N GLU A 68 -12.76 -6.38 0.84
CA GLU A 68 -11.91 -7.46 1.38
C GLU A 68 -10.45 -7.05 1.44
N HIS A 69 -9.94 -6.44 0.37
CA HIS A 69 -8.59 -5.89 0.31
C HIS A 69 -8.36 -4.88 1.44
N GLU A 70 -9.26 -3.90 1.59
CA GLU A 70 -9.15 -2.88 2.65
C GLU A 70 -9.19 -3.49 4.06
N LYS A 71 -10.00 -4.54 4.30
CA LYS A 71 -10.02 -5.24 5.59
C LYS A 71 -8.67 -5.89 5.92
N LEU A 72 -8.03 -6.54 4.95
CA LEU A 72 -6.72 -7.17 5.14
C LEU A 72 -5.63 -6.13 5.42
N ILE A 73 -5.66 -4.97 4.75
CA ILE A 73 -4.76 -3.86 5.06
C ILE A 73 -4.92 -3.44 6.53
N GLN A 74 -6.17 -3.21 6.97
CA GLN A 74 -6.46 -2.78 8.33
C GLN A 74 -6.00 -3.82 9.37
N VAL A 75 -6.14 -5.11 9.08
CA VAL A 75 -5.66 -6.19 9.96
C VAL A 75 -4.15 -6.13 10.11
N LEU A 76 -3.38 -6.17 9.01
CA LEU A 76 -1.92 -6.18 9.05
C LEU A 76 -1.35 -4.87 9.64
N ALA A 77 -1.90 -3.72 9.25
CA ALA A 77 -1.47 -2.43 9.81
C ALA A 77 -1.75 -2.35 11.31
N THR A 78 -2.93 -2.83 11.76
CA THR A 78 -3.25 -2.86 13.20
C THR A 78 -2.32 -3.79 13.98
N ILE A 79 -1.91 -4.94 13.42
CA ILE A 79 -0.92 -5.82 14.08
C ILE A 79 0.39 -5.06 14.26
N ALA A 80 0.89 -4.38 13.21
CA ALA A 80 2.12 -3.60 13.29
C ALA A 80 2.03 -2.48 14.33
N ASP A 81 0.94 -1.68 14.31
CA ASP A 81 0.68 -0.61 15.27
C ASP A 81 0.69 -1.15 16.73
N LEU A 82 -0.11 -2.19 17.00
CA LEU A 82 -0.27 -2.72 18.36
C LEU A 82 1.02 -3.35 18.91
N VAL A 83 1.76 -4.06 18.06
CA VAL A 83 3.02 -4.68 18.48
C VAL A 83 4.07 -3.61 18.74
N ALA A 84 4.20 -2.61 17.89
CA ALA A 84 5.12 -1.50 18.10
C ALA A 84 4.77 -0.72 19.37
N GLU A 85 3.49 -0.38 19.60
CA GLU A 85 3.02 0.31 20.80
C GLU A 85 3.37 -0.45 22.09
N GLU A 86 3.04 -1.75 22.17
CA GLU A 86 3.25 -2.54 23.40
C GLU A 86 4.73 -2.87 23.65
N GLN A 87 5.55 -2.85 22.61
CA GLN A 87 7.00 -3.03 22.73
C GLN A 87 7.77 -1.70 22.87
N GLU A 88 7.05 -0.57 22.96
CA GLU A 88 7.63 0.78 23.07
C GLU A 88 8.59 1.11 21.91
N ILE A 89 8.29 0.60 20.72
CA ILE A 89 9.02 0.89 19.48
C ILE A 89 8.38 2.13 18.84
N GLU A 90 9.17 3.18 18.67
CA GLU A 90 8.69 4.39 17.99
C GLU A 90 8.45 4.12 16.50
N PHE A 91 7.32 4.59 15.96
CA PHE A 91 6.98 4.40 14.57
C PHE A 91 6.09 5.52 14.03
N GLN A 92 6.01 5.60 12.73
CA GLN A 92 5.03 6.42 12.02
C GLN A 92 4.41 5.61 10.89
N ASN A 93 3.10 5.38 10.96
CA ASN A 93 2.30 4.80 9.89
C ASN A 93 1.85 5.92 8.96
N LEU A 94 2.28 5.91 7.69
CA LEU A 94 1.92 6.89 6.68
C LEU A 94 0.80 6.42 5.74
N GLY A 95 0.24 5.22 5.99
CA GLY A 95 -0.80 4.65 5.14
C GLY A 95 -0.33 4.49 3.70
N SER A 96 -1.23 4.81 2.77
CA SER A 96 -0.95 4.77 1.33
C SER A 96 -0.31 6.09 0.88
N THR A 97 1.01 6.21 1.06
CA THR A 97 1.79 7.37 0.64
C THR A 97 2.44 7.13 -0.71
N THR A 98 2.37 8.09 -1.63
CA THR A 98 3.00 7.98 -2.94
C THR A 98 4.51 8.03 -2.84
N PHE A 99 5.19 6.98 -3.24
CA PHE A 99 6.65 6.92 -3.40
C PHE A 99 7.02 6.94 -4.88
N ARG A 100 7.86 7.89 -5.30
CA ARG A 100 8.22 8.04 -6.70
C ARG A 100 9.69 8.49 -6.87
N ARG A 101 10.32 7.97 -7.92
CA ARG A 101 11.70 8.28 -8.31
C ARG A 101 11.75 8.40 -9.84
N ARG A 102 11.76 9.64 -10.33
CA ARG A 102 11.80 9.93 -11.77
C ARG A 102 13.07 9.38 -12.44
N ASP A 103 14.19 9.50 -11.76
CA ASP A 103 15.48 8.99 -12.23
C ASP A 103 15.56 7.46 -12.33
N LEU A 104 14.68 6.75 -11.63
CA LEU A 104 14.53 5.30 -11.72
C LEU A 104 13.36 4.88 -12.61
N ASP A 105 12.56 5.82 -13.09
CA ASP A 105 11.32 5.59 -13.83
C ASP A 105 10.35 4.65 -13.08
N ARG A 106 10.21 4.90 -11.76
CA ARG A 106 9.42 4.09 -10.82
C ARG A 106 8.59 4.95 -9.88
N GLY A 107 7.35 4.51 -9.67
CA GLY A 107 6.48 5.08 -8.65
C GLY A 107 5.41 4.09 -8.23
N THR A 108 4.99 4.15 -6.95
CA THR A 108 3.95 3.27 -6.43
C THR A 108 3.31 3.87 -5.19
N GLU A 109 2.11 3.44 -4.92
CA GLU A 109 1.36 3.71 -3.69
C GLU A 109 1.15 2.37 -2.99
N PRO A 110 1.87 2.12 -1.87
CA PRO A 110 1.67 0.93 -1.07
C PRO A 110 0.27 0.92 -0.45
N ASP A 111 -0.22 -0.23 -0.05
CA ASP A 111 -1.46 -0.34 0.70
C ASP A 111 -1.34 0.27 2.09
N SER A 112 -0.18 0.07 2.75
CA SER A 112 0.25 0.80 3.95
C SER A 112 1.77 0.78 4.06
N CYS A 113 2.34 1.76 4.78
CA CYS A 113 3.78 1.79 5.02
C CYS A 113 4.14 2.38 6.39
N PHE A 114 5.27 1.92 6.92
CA PHE A 114 5.76 2.28 8.24
C PHE A 114 7.21 2.74 8.20
N TYR A 115 7.49 3.80 8.92
CA TYR A 115 8.82 4.19 9.34
C TYR A 115 9.00 3.78 10.80
N ILE A 116 10.05 3.02 11.09
CA ILE A 116 10.37 2.45 12.40
C ILE A 116 11.82 2.81 12.73
N GLN A 117 12.81 2.20 12.05
CA GLN A 117 14.24 2.51 12.23
C GLN A 117 14.59 3.93 11.73
N ASN A 118 13.87 4.39 10.72
CA ASN A 118 14.08 5.70 10.10
C ASN A 118 13.06 6.76 10.51
N VAL A 119 12.25 6.52 11.55
CA VAL A 119 11.15 7.42 11.96
C VAL A 119 11.64 8.84 12.26
N GLU A 120 12.76 8.99 12.96
CA GLU A 120 13.32 10.30 13.29
C GLU A 120 13.76 11.10 12.05
N ARG A 121 14.14 10.41 10.98
CA ARG A 121 14.58 11.07 9.73
C ARG A 121 13.44 11.70 8.96
N ILE A 122 12.22 11.26 9.21
CA ILE A 122 11.02 11.77 8.52
C ILE A 122 10.09 12.57 9.43
N ARG A 123 10.42 12.69 10.73
CA ARG A 123 9.60 13.41 11.71
C ARG A 123 9.34 14.84 11.28
N GLY A 124 8.06 15.22 11.24
CA GLY A 124 7.62 16.56 10.87
C GLY A 124 7.67 16.89 9.37
N LYS A 125 8.09 15.97 8.51
CA LYS A 125 8.05 16.18 7.06
C LYS A 125 6.62 16.08 6.55
N LYS A 126 6.26 16.97 5.64
CA LYS A 126 4.97 16.96 4.94
C LYS A 126 4.99 16.04 3.71
N GLU A 127 6.16 15.92 3.09
CA GLU A 127 6.40 15.12 1.90
C GLU A 127 7.70 14.32 2.06
N ILE A 128 7.73 13.13 1.52
CA ILE A 128 8.90 12.25 1.51
C ILE A 128 9.51 12.26 0.10
N ASP A 129 10.75 12.72 0.01
CA ASP A 129 11.52 12.70 -1.24
C ASP A 129 12.59 11.59 -1.18
N LEU A 130 12.34 10.47 -1.82
CA LEU A 130 13.26 9.32 -1.82
C LEU A 130 14.63 9.57 -2.49
N ARG A 131 14.91 10.79 -3.00
CA ARG A 131 16.25 11.17 -3.43
C ARG A 131 17.16 11.53 -2.25
N VAL A 132 16.57 11.98 -1.14
CA VAL A 132 17.28 12.45 0.06
C VAL A 132 16.77 11.77 1.34
N ASP A 133 15.53 11.29 1.35
CA ASP A 133 14.91 10.60 2.46
C ASP A 133 15.04 9.08 2.34
N PRO A 134 15.08 8.34 3.43
CA PRO A 134 15.03 6.89 3.39
C PRO A 134 13.69 6.41 2.85
N PRO A 135 13.64 5.22 2.23
CA PRO A 135 12.36 4.54 1.99
C PRO A 135 11.71 4.14 3.34
N PRO A 136 10.42 3.78 3.34
CA PRO A 136 9.80 3.18 4.52
C PRO A 136 10.52 1.89 4.92
N ASP A 137 10.54 1.60 6.22
CA ASP A 137 11.19 0.40 6.75
C ASP A 137 10.35 -0.84 6.50
N LEU A 138 9.03 -0.68 6.44
CA LEU A 138 8.06 -1.73 6.14
C LEU A 138 7.00 -1.20 5.15
N VAL A 139 6.69 -2.01 4.17
CA VAL A 139 5.52 -1.87 3.30
C VAL A 139 4.57 -3.05 3.53
N ILE A 140 3.28 -2.78 3.56
CA ILE A 140 2.22 -3.80 3.55
C ILE A 140 1.55 -3.76 2.18
N GLU A 141 1.43 -4.93 1.56
CA GLU A 141 0.77 -5.14 0.26
C GLU A 141 -0.21 -6.29 0.32
N ILE A 142 -1.37 -6.08 -0.28
CA ILE A 142 -2.40 -7.10 -0.43
C ILE A 142 -2.56 -7.42 -1.92
N GLU A 143 -2.35 -8.66 -2.30
CA GLU A 143 -2.46 -9.11 -3.69
C GLU A 143 -3.47 -10.25 -3.82
N ILE A 144 -4.76 -9.96 -3.60
CA ILE A 144 -5.86 -10.93 -3.77
C ILE A 144 -5.95 -11.35 -5.24
N THR A 145 -5.72 -10.42 -6.15
CA THR A 145 -5.60 -10.65 -7.59
C THR A 145 -4.20 -10.28 -8.06
N SER A 146 -3.69 -10.98 -9.07
CA SER A 146 -2.34 -10.70 -9.59
C SER A 146 -2.24 -9.28 -10.16
N PRO A 147 -1.28 -8.47 -9.72
CA PRO A 147 -1.06 -7.13 -10.27
C PRO A 147 -0.60 -7.22 -11.73
N ALA A 148 -1.01 -6.25 -12.54
CA ALA A 148 -0.57 -6.15 -13.93
C ALA A 148 0.85 -5.57 -14.03
N VAL A 149 1.25 -4.72 -13.08
CA VAL A 149 2.63 -4.26 -12.87
C VAL A 149 3.16 -4.91 -11.60
N ALA A 150 4.21 -5.73 -11.74
CA ALA A 150 4.84 -6.38 -10.59
C ALA A 150 5.42 -5.34 -9.63
N LYS A 151 4.87 -5.25 -8.41
CA LYS A 151 5.26 -4.23 -7.42
C LYS A 151 6.61 -4.54 -6.75
N LEU A 152 6.94 -5.81 -6.52
CA LEU A 152 8.19 -6.20 -5.84
C LEU A 152 9.45 -5.62 -6.53
N PRO A 153 9.62 -5.68 -7.88
CA PRO A 153 10.74 -5.01 -8.55
C PRO A 153 10.73 -3.48 -8.37
N VAL A 154 9.55 -2.85 -8.28
CA VAL A 154 9.45 -1.41 -8.01
C VAL A 154 9.99 -1.11 -6.62
N TYR A 155 9.53 -1.81 -5.59
CA TYR A 155 10.01 -1.64 -4.21
C TYR A 155 11.50 -1.97 -4.06
N ALA A 156 12.00 -2.98 -4.74
CA ALA A 156 13.42 -3.31 -4.73
C ALA A 156 14.29 -2.16 -5.29
N ARG A 157 13.84 -1.51 -6.36
CA ARG A 157 14.51 -0.31 -6.92
C ARG A 157 14.41 0.90 -5.99
N LEU A 158 13.32 1.04 -5.25
CA LEU A 158 13.14 2.05 -4.21
C LEU A 158 13.87 1.70 -2.90
N ARG A 159 14.46 0.49 -2.80
CA ARG A 159 15.22 -0.01 -1.65
C ARG A 159 14.40 -0.16 -0.36
N VAL A 160 13.12 -0.50 -0.48
CA VAL A 160 12.29 -0.85 0.69
C VAL A 160 12.85 -2.13 1.31
N PRO A 161 13.25 -2.15 2.61
CA PRO A 161 13.94 -3.30 3.17
C PRO A 161 13.03 -4.48 3.47
N GLU A 162 11.76 -4.26 3.83
CA GLU A 162 10.83 -5.33 4.19
C GLU A 162 9.43 -5.07 3.62
N ILE A 163 8.78 -6.14 3.17
CA ILE A 163 7.38 -6.14 2.71
C ILE A 163 6.63 -7.27 3.42
N TRP A 164 5.46 -6.94 3.98
CA TRP A 164 4.46 -7.94 4.35
C TRP A 164 3.46 -8.04 3.22
N LEU A 165 3.47 -9.19 2.54
CA LEU A 165 2.63 -9.47 1.40
C LEU A 165 1.55 -10.48 1.78
N HIS A 166 0.26 -10.14 1.60
CA HIS A 166 -0.85 -11.07 1.78
C HIS A 166 -1.51 -11.39 0.44
N ASP A 167 -1.51 -12.65 0.03
CA ASP A 167 -2.02 -13.12 -1.26
C ASP A 167 -3.53 -13.49 -1.24
N GLY A 168 -4.27 -13.00 -0.24
CA GLY A 168 -5.66 -13.37 0.02
C GLY A 168 -5.80 -14.65 0.85
N ARG A 169 -4.74 -15.46 1.00
CA ARG A 169 -4.72 -16.72 1.76
C ARG A 169 -3.89 -16.62 3.03
N ALA A 170 -2.65 -16.16 2.91
CA ALA A 170 -1.74 -16.06 4.04
C ALA A 170 -0.73 -14.92 3.87
N PRO A 171 -0.28 -14.31 4.97
CA PRO A 171 0.78 -13.31 4.93
C PRO A 171 2.16 -13.97 4.73
N ARG A 172 3.03 -13.26 4.03
CA ARG A 172 4.45 -13.57 3.85
C ARG A 172 5.27 -12.38 4.33
N ILE A 173 6.42 -12.64 4.89
CA ILE A 173 7.42 -11.62 5.21
C ILE A 173 8.53 -11.73 4.18
N LEU A 174 8.75 -10.66 3.43
CA LEU A 174 9.72 -10.59 2.36
C LEU A 174 10.80 -9.57 2.74
N ARG A 175 12.07 -9.95 2.65
CA ARG A 175 13.21 -9.07 2.93
C ARG A 175 14.03 -8.84 1.69
N LEU A 176 14.47 -7.60 1.47
CA LEU A 176 15.33 -7.23 0.36
C LEU A 176 16.76 -7.75 0.60
N SER A 177 17.25 -8.59 -0.30
CA SER A 177 18.59 -9.17 -0.29
C SER A 177 19.14 -9.16 -1.73
N GLY A 178 20.34 -8.65 -1.95
CA GLY A 178 20.95 -8.62 -3.29
C GLY A 178 20.12 -7.95 -4.40
N GLY A 179 19.15 -7.07 -4.05
CA GLY A 179 18.27 -6.41 -5.01
C GLY A 179 17.00 -7.21 -5.37
N GLN A 180 16.74 -8.32 -4.69
CA GLN A 180 15.54 -9.14 -4.82
C GLN A 180 14.94 -9.42 -3.45
N TYR A 181 13.63 -9.75 -3.42
CA TYR A 181 12.97 -10.14 -2.19
C TYR A 181 13.04 -11.65 -1.96
N GLU A 182 13.42 -12.01 -0.76
CA GLU A 182 13.47 -13.40 -0.27
C GLU A 182 12.47 -13.58 0.86
N ASP A 183 11.83 -14.77 0.92
CA ASP A 183 10.94 -15.13 2.02
C ASP A 183 11.73 -15.26 3.32
N CYS A 184 11.22 -14.64 4.37
CA CYS A 184 11.74 -14.73 5.72
C CYS A 184 10.68 -15.26 6.68
N ASP A 185 11.10 -15.99 7.69
CA ASP A 185 10.19 -16.46 8.73
C ASP A 185 9.89 -15.37 9.79
N ARG A 186 10.79 -14.40 9.95
CA ARG A 186 10.73 -13.39 11.00
C ARG A 186 10.91 -11.99 10.43
N SER A 187 10.11 -11.04 10.92
CA SER A 187 10.26 -9.62 10.59
C SER A 187 11.60 -9.07 11.10
N GLY A 188 12.25 -8.25 10.30
CA GLY A 188 13.45 -7.52 10.70
C GLY A 188 13.13 -6.21 11.38
N VAL A 189 11.94 -5.64 11.12
CA VAL A 189 11.49 -4.36 11.70
C VAL A 189 10.75 -4.53 13.02
N LEU A 190 10.02 -5.64 13.17
CA LEU A 190 9.32 -6.06 14.40
C LEU A 190 9.71 -7.51 14.74
N PRO A 191 10.88 -7.76 15.35
CA PRO A 191 11.49 -9.09 15.44
C PRO A 191 10.71 -10.11 16.28
N SER A 192 9.76 -9.69 17.10
CA SER A 192 8.85 -10.58 17.80
C SER A 192 7.88 -11.29 16.84
N LEU A 193 7.55 -10.68 15.71
CA LEU A 193 6.61 -11.23 14.73
C LEU A 193 7.28 -12.24 13.79
N THR A 194 6.71 -13.44 13.75
CA THR A 194 7.01 -14.45 12.73
C THR A 194 5.86 -14.56 11.76
N ARG A 195 6.12 -15.20 10.61
CA ARG A 195 5.08 -15.49 9.62
C ARG A 195 3.93 -16.31 10.21
N SER A 196 4.22 -17.28 11.08
CA SER A 196 3.20 -18.09 11.75
C SER A 196 2.31 -17.24 12.67
N VAL A 197 2.89 -16.32 13.44
CA VAL A 197 2.15 -15.41 14.31
C VAL A 197 1.29 -14.44 13.50
N LEU A 198 1.81 -13.87 12.42
CA LEU A 198 1.02 -13.02 11.52
C LEU A 198 -0.16 -13.79 10.93
N SER A 199 0.06 -15.04 10.48
CA SER A 199 -1.01 -15.88 9.93
C SER A 199 -2.07 -16.18 10.97
N GLU A 200 -1.68 -16.52 12.20
CA GLU A 200 -2.61 -16.77 13.31
C GLU A 200 -3.46 -15.53 13.61
N PHE A 201 -2.85 -14.35 13.72
CA PHE A 201 -3.58 -13.12 13.96
C PHE A 201 -4.55 -12.77 12.83
N CYS A 202 -4.15 -12.98 11.57
CA CYS A 202 -5.05 -12.80 10.43
C CYS A 202 -6.26 -13.74 10.50
N GLU A 203 -6.07 -15.02 10.82
CA GLU A 203 -7.18 -15.97 10.95
C GLU A 203 -8.10 -15.63 12.14
N GLN A 204 -7.53 -15.26 13.27
CA GLN A 204 -8.32 -14.90 14.45
C GLN A 204 -9.11 -13.59 14.26
N SER A 205 -8.62 -12.67 13.42
CA SER A 205 -9.37 -11.46 13.07
C SER A 205 -10.69 -11.73 12.35
N LYS A 206 -10.84 -12.91 11.72
CA LYS A 206 -12.05 -13.32 11.01
C LYS A 206 -13.13 -13.87 11.95
N THR A 207 -12.75 -14.35 13.12
CA THR A 207 -13.63 -15.06 14.06
C THR A 207 -13.93 -14.30 15.33
N LEU A 208 -13.02 -13.48 15.81
CA LEU A 208 -13.17 -12.68 17.02
C LEU A 208 -13.82 -11.33 16.72
N THR A 209 -14.47 -10.75 17.73
CA THR A 209 -14.84 -9.33 17.64
C THR A 209 -13.57 -8.47 17.59
N THR A 210 -13.65 -7.34 16.91
CA THR A 210 -12.50 -6.42 16.76
C THR A 210 -11.84 -6.10 18.12
N LEU A 211 -12.65 -5.87 19.15
CA LEU A 211 -12.12 -5.52 20.47
C LEU A 211 -11.41 -6.71 21.13
N ALA A 212 -11.98 -7.92 21.05
CA ALA A 212 -11.37 -9.13 21.61
C ALA A 212 -10.06 -9.46 20.88
N TRP A 213 -10.04 -9.37 19.55
CA TRP A 213 -8.87 -9.58 18.72
C TRP A 213 -7.73 -8.58 19.06
N ARG A 214 -8.03 -7.29 19.12
CA ARG A 214 -7.03 -6.27 19.48
C ARG A 214 -6.45 -6.49 20.88
N ARG A 215 -7.29 -6.88 21.85
CA ARG A 215 -6.81 -7.23 23.21
C ARG A 215 -5.87 -8.42 23.20
N MET A 216 -6.19 -9.45 22.42
CA MET A 216 -5.36 -10.63 22.27
C MET A 216 -3.99 -10.28 21.67
N VAL A 217 -3.93 -9.52 20.58
CA VAL A 217 -2.66 -9.07 19.97
C VAL A 217 -1.84 -8.28 20.98
N ARG A 218 -2.43 -7.34 21.73
CA ARG A 218 -1.76 -6.56 22.77
C ARG A 218 -1.20 -7.43 23.89
N THR A 219 -2.01 -8.38 24.38
CA THR A 219 -1.56 -9.30 25.45
C THR A 219 -0.35 -10.10 24.99
N TRP A 220 -0.44 -10.68 23.79
CA TRP A 220 0.68 -11.42 23.20
C TRP A 220 1.93 -10.53 23.05
N ALA A 221 1.78 -9.29 22.54
CA ALA A 221 2.90 -8.40 22.32
C ALA A 221 3.64 -8.02 23.60
N LYS A 222 2.92 -7.84 24.72
CA LYS A 222 3.50 -7.58 26.07
C LYS A 222 4.35 -8.73 26.62
N GLU A 223 4.02 -9.95 26.23
CA GLU A 223 4.70 -11.17 26.69
C GLU A 223 5.99 -11.46 25.91
N GLN A 224 6.22 -10.73 24.79
CA GLN A 224 7.42 -10.94 24.00
C GLN A 224 8.63 -10.24 24.59
N PRO A 225 9.85 -10.81 24.44
CA PRO A 225 11.07 -10.13 24.85
C PRO A 225 11.24 -8.82 24.06
N ARG A 226 11.70 -7.79 24.77
CA ARG A 226 12.05 -6.49 24.20
C ARG A 226 13.45 -6.52 23.59
#